data_e6f682402346b3eea617e4d3e721fd9e
#
_entry.id   e6f682402346b3eea617e4d3e721fd9e
#
_cell.length_a   1.000
_cell.length_b   1.000
_cell.length_c   1.000
_cell.angle_alpha   90.00
_cell.angle_beta   90.00
_cell.angle_gamma   90.00
#
_symmetry.space_group_name_H-M   'P 1'
#
loop_
_entity.id
_entity.type
_entity.pdbx_description
1 polymer ?
#
loop_
_entity_poly.entity_id
_entity_poly.type
_entity_poly.pdbx_seq_one_letter_code
_entity_poly.pdbx_strand_id
1 'polypeptide(L)'
;MKQFAFILSLVLCLSTVTFAQSTSRADELMQQAQTNLKQKEYIKARYLFLQAYNAFSSQEKYDKAVECGVNASALYHRENYYKEAFELLRGAELLVTGGEQKSGKAMPDLRFRINKERLQMYINLKNPARAKEQLTKLEETAKAAKNDSLNNDLLYTQANYYYTFGMNSQGDAYINRLIGQYKEQKNYAKVDESYKTLIDIARKANNAGLVARTYDKYILWTDSVKALTAQDELNVLKRKYDESLQTIEEKDSSLSAKQYIII
;
A
#
# COMPACT_ATOMS: atom_id res chain seq x y z
N MET A 1 -41.28 -19.48 -34.89
CA MET A 1 -39.97 -18.76 -34.87
C MET A 1 -39.95 -17.57 -33.93
N LYS A 2 -40.98 -16.72 -33.85
CA LYS A 2 -40.98 -15.53 -32.93
C LYS A 2 -41.00 -15.90 -31.43
N GLN A 3 -41.60 -17.02 -31.02
CA GLN A 3 -41.60 -17.45 -29.62
C GLN A 3 -40.26 -18.01 -29.17
N PHE A 4 -39.51 -18.67 -30.03
CA PHE A 4 -38.13 -19.18 -29.72
C PHE A 4 -37.14 -18.06 -29.54
N ALA A 5 -37.22 -16.97 -30.31
CA ALA A 5 -36.36 -15.79 -30.15
C ALA A 5 -36.61 -15.07 -28.84
N PHE A 6 -37.88 -15.06 -28.35
CA PHE A 6 -38.24 -14.43 -27.08
C PHE A 6 -37.70 -15.21 -25.85
N ILE A 7 -37.76 -16.54 -25.91
CA ILE A 7 -37.23 -17.42 -24.85
C ILE A 7 -35.71 -17.34 -24.80
N LEU A 8 -35.01 -17.29 -25.95
CA LEU A 8 -33.57 -17.15 -26.03
C LEU A 8 -33.09 -15.79 -25.49
N SER A 9 -33.84 -14.72 -25.78
CA SER A 9 -33.58 -13.37 -25.25
C SER A 9 -33.78 -13.31 -23.73
N LEU A 10 -34.79 -13.99 -23.19
CA LEU A 10 -35.06 -14.01 -21.75
C LEU A 10 -33.98 -14.79 -20.97
N VAL A 11 -33.46 -15.89 -21.55
CA VAL A 11 -32.38 -16.69 -20.95
C VAL A 11 -31.06 -15.92 -20.97
N LEU A 12 -30.76 -15.15 -22.03
CA LEU A 12 -29.58 -14.29 -22.08
C LEU A 12 -29.67 -13.15 -21.05
N CYS A 13 -30.84 -12.53 -20.84
CA CYS A 13 -31.05 -11.49 -19.85
C CYS A 13 -30.90 -12.02 -18.41
N LEU A 14 -31.36 -13.23 -18.12
CA LEU A 14 -31.24 -13.85 -16.81
C LEU A 14 -29.80 -14.22 -16.47
N SER A 15 -28.98 -14.65 -17.44
CA SER A 15 -27.57 -14.97 -17.23
C SER A 15 -26.72 -13.73 -16.99
N THR A 16 -27.05 -12.61 -17.62
CA THR A 16 -26.31 -11.33 -17.40
C THR A 16 -26.61 -10.70 -16.04
N VAL A 17 -27.88 -10.80 -15.58
CA VAL A 17 -28.29 -10.27 -14.27
C VAL A 17 -27.64 -11.05 -13.12
N THR A 18 -27.56 -12.38 -13.21
CA THR A 18 -26.90 -13.19 -12.16
C THR A 18 -25.40 -12.95 -12.09
N PHE A 19 -24.73 -12.71 -13.23
CA PHE A 19 -23.32 -12.41 -13.27
C PHE A 19 -23.00 -11.02 -12.69
N ALA A 20 -23.79 -10.01 -13.03
CA ALA A 20 -23.67 -8.66 -12.47
C ALA A 20 -23.92 -8.64 -10.96
N GLN A 21 -24.91 -9.39 -10.47
CA GLN A 21 -25.24 -9.48 -9.05
C GLN A 21 -24.16 -10.23 -8.26
N SER A 22 -23.53 -11.26 -8.81
CA SER A 22 -22.41 -11.96 -8.16
C SER A 22 -21.15 -11.09 -8.08
N THR A 23 -20.91 -10.26 -9.08
CA THR A 23 -19.80 -9.32 -9.10
C THR A 23 -19.94 -8.23 -8.02
N SER A 24 -21.13 -7.66 -7.90
CA SER A 24 -21.46 -6.70 -6.84
C SER A 24 -21.31 -7.31 -5.46
N ARG A 25 -21.78 -8.53 -5.23
CA ARG A 25 -21.67 -9.21 -3.93
C ARG A 25 -20.22 -9.46 -3.49
N ALA A 26 -19.33 -9.83 -4.40
CA ALA A 26 -17.91 -10.02 -4.06
C ALA A 26 -17.24 -8.70 -3.65
N ASP A 27 -17.54 -7.61 -4.35
CA ASP A 27 -17.05 -6.28 -4.00
C ASP A 27 -17.62 -5.80 -2.65
N GLU A 28 -18.90 -6.05 -2.38
CA GLU A 28 -19.51 -5.74 -1.08
C GLU A 28 -18.87 -6.50 0.07
N LEU A 29 -18.60 -7.80 -0.10
CA LEU A 29 -17.91 -8.62 0.91
C LEU A 29 -16.50 -8.08 1.20
N MET A 30 -15.75 -7.71 0.16
CA MET A 30 -14.42 -7.11 0.31
C MET A 30 -14.48 -5.77 1.05
N GLN A 31 -15.43 -4.90 0.71
CA GLN A 31 -15.62 -3.60 1.37
C GLN A 31 -16.01 -3.77 2.85
N GLN A 32 -16.93 -4.69 3.15
CA GLN A 32 -17.30 -5.03 4.53
C GLN A 32 -16.10 -5.58 5.30
N ALA A 33 -15.27 -6.44 4.68
CA ALA A 33 -14.06 -6.97 5.28
C ALA A 33 -13.08 -5.84 5.64
N GLN A 34 -12.86 -4.89 4.73
CA GLN A 34 -11.99 -3.73 4.96
C GLN A 34 -12.53 -2.83 6.09
N THR A 35 -13.85 -2.64 6.15
CA THR A 35 -14.50 -1.88 7.23
C THR A 35 -14.31 -2.55 8.59
N ASN A 36 -14.57 -3.86 8.68
CA ASN A 36 -14.36 -4.61 9.92
C ASN A 36 -12.87 -4.63 10.33
N LEU A 37 -11.95 -4.69 9.36
CA LEU A 37 -10.51 -4.58 9.63
C LEU A 37 -10.15 -3.24 10.29
N LYS A 38 -10.68 -2.12 9.77
CA LYS A 38 -10.49 -0.78 10.35
C LYS A 38 -11.07 -0.68 11.77
N GLN A 39 -12.18 -1.35 12.01
CA GLN A 39 -12.85 -1.44 13.33
C GLN A 39 -12.16 -2.43 14.29
N LYS A 40 -11.07 -3.09 13.84
CA LYS A 40 -10.34 -4.13 14.58
C LYS A 40 -11.16 -5.38 14.88
N GLU A 41 -12.25 -5.63 14.16
CA GLU A 41 -13.05 -6.84 14.23
C GLU A 41 -12.43 -7.95 13.36
N TYR A 42 -11.26 -8.43 13.77
CA TYR A 42 -10.36 -9.25 12.97
C TYR A 42 -10.97 -10.58 12.53
N ILE A 43 -11.75 -11.25 13.38
CA ILE A 43 -12.40 -12.52 13.06
C ILE A 43 -13.45 -12.34 11.96
N LYS A 44 -14.28 -11.30 12.07
CA LYS A 44 -15.28 -10.97 11.04
C LYS A 44 -14.61 -10.55 9.73
N ALA A 45 -13.59 -9.69 9.81
CA ALA A 45 -12.83 -9.27 8.65
C ALA A 45 -12.23 -10.48 7.91
N ARG A 46 -11.60 -11.41 8.63
CA ARG A 46 -11.02 -12.63 8.07
C ARG A 46 -12.08 -13.48 7.35
N TYR A 47 -13.22 -13.71 7.98
CA TYR A 47 -14.32 -14.48 7.38
C TYR A 47 -14.81 -13.85 6.08
N LEU A 48 -15.03 -12.54 6.08
CA LEU A 48 -15.50 -11.80 4.90
C LEU A 48 -14.44 -11.78 3.78
N PHE A 49 -13.14 -11.62 4.12
CA PHE A 49 -12.07 -11.74 3.13
C PHE A 49 -12.00 -13.13 2.50
N LEU A 50 -12.22 -14.21 3.27
CA LEU A 50 -12.27 -15.57 2.72
C LEU A 50 -13.44 -15.76 1.77
N GLN A 51 -14.61 -15.23 2.10
CA GLN A 51 -15.76 -15.28 1.19
C GLN A 51 -15.50 -14.49 -0.10
N ALA A 52 -14.93 -13.27 0.03
CA ALA A 52 -14.57 -12.46 -1.12
C ALA A 52 -13.48 -13.13 -1.97
N TYR A 53 -12.47 -13.75 -1.34
CA TYR A 53 -11.43 -14.53 -2.02
C TYR A 53 -12.03 -15.62 -2.91
N ASN A 54 -12.94 -16.44 -2.36
CA ASN A 54 -13.59 -17.50 -3.09
C ASN A 54 -14.46 -16.96 -4.25
N ALA A 55 -15.20 -15.88 -4.00
CA ALA A 55 -16.06 -15.26 -5.01
C ALA A 55 -15.26 -14.65 -6.16
N PHE A 56 -14.14 -13.93 -5.87
CA PHE A 56 -13.26 -13.38 -6.91
C PHE A 56 -12.48 -14.47 -7.64
N SER A 57 -12.05 -15.52 -6.92
CA SER A 57 -11.36 -16.67 -7.55
C SER A 57 -12.22 -17.36 -8.58
N SER A 58 -13.51 -17.58 -8.28
CA SER A 58 -14.47 -18.17 -9.24
C SER A 58 -14.78 -17.27 -10.44
N GLN A 59 -14.57 -15.96 -10.29
CA GLN A 59 -14.74 -14.96 -11.36
C GLN A 59 -13.43 -14.67 -12.13
N GLU A 60 -12.35 -15.35 -11.78
CA GLU A 60 -11.00 -15.12 -12.34
C GLU A 60 -10.50 -13.67 -12.19
N LYS A 61 -10.98 -12.96 -11.17
CA LYS A 61 -10.49 -11.62 -10.80
C LYS A 61 -9.26 -11.75 -9.90
N TYR A 62 -8.14 -12.11 -10.50
CA TYR A 62 -6.91 -12.53 -9.83
C TYR A 62 -6.36 -11.48 -8.85
N ASP A 63 -6.35 -10.19 -9.22
CA ASP A 63 -5.89 -9.08 -8.40
C ASP A 63 -6.67 -8.97 -7.09
N LYS A 64 -8.00 -8.94 -7.16
CA LYS A 64 -8.89 -8.86 -5.99
C LYS A 64 -8.89 -10.14 -5.17
N ALA A 65 -8.83 -11.30 -5.83
CA ALA A 65 -8.72 -12.58 -5.15
C ALA A 65 -7.43 -12.64 -4.34
N VAL A 66 -6.28 -12.32 -4.93
CA VAL A 66 -4.99 -12.30 -4.22
C VAL A 66 -5.00 -11.28 -3.08
N GLU A 67 -5.56 -10.09 -3.27
CA GLU A 67 -5.70 -9.10 -2.21
C GLU A 67 -6.49 -9.64 -1.02
N CYS A 68 -7.63 -10.25 -1.27
CA CYS A 68 -8.46 -10.85 -0.22
C CYS A 68 -7.75 -12.03 0.46
N GLY A 69 -7.10 -12.90 -0.31
CA GLY A 69 -6.35 -14.05 0.20
C GLY A 69 -5.18 -13.64 1.08
N VAL A 70 -4.40 -12.65 0.67
CA VAL A 70 -3.28 -12.10 1.45
C VAL A 70 -3.77 -11.45 2.74
N ASN A 71 -4.85 -10.64 2.69
CA ASN A 71 -5.42 -10.03 3.89
C ASN A 71 -5.97 -11.08 4.87
N ALA A 72 -6.66 -12.11 4.39
CA ALA A 72 -7.12 -13.21 5.24
C ALA A 72 -5.96 -14.00 5.83
N SER A 73 -4.89 -14.26 5.07
CA SER A 73 -3.66 -14.88 5.52
C SER A 73 -2.99 -14.07 6.63
N ALA A 74 -2.87 -12.75 6.46
CA ALA A 74 -2.31 -11.86 7.48
C ALA A 74 -3.11 -11.88 8.79
N LEU A 75 -4.43 -12.04 8.72
CA LEU A 75 -5.29 -12.17 9.89
C LEU A 75 -5.14 -13.54 10.58
N TYR A 76 -5.00 -14.64 9.83
CA TYR A 76 -4.62 -15.93 10.39
C TYR A 76 -3.25 -15.88 11.07
N HIS A 77 -2.26 -15.30 10.39
CA HIS A 77 -0.91 -15.10 10.91
C HIS A 77 -0.90 -14.28 12.19
N ARG A 78 -1.69 -13.21 12.27
CA ARG A 78 -1.84 -12.38 13.47
C ARG A 78 -2.31 -13.18 14.69
N GLU A 79 -3.13 -14.21 14.49
CA GLU A 79 -3.67 -15.10 15.53
C GLU A 79 -2.81 -16.36 15.71
N ASN A 80 -1.63 -16.43 15.09
CA ASN A 80 -0.69 -17.56 15.09
C ASN A 80 -1.21 -18.84 14.41
N TYR A 81 -2.24 -18.74 13.57
CA TYR A 81 -2.72 -19.84 12.73
C TYR A 81 -1.86 -19.93 11.45
N TYR A 82 -0.58 -20.25 11.64
CA TYR A 82 0.41 -20.25 10.54
C TYR A 82 0.10 -21.28 9.44
N LYS A 83 -0.44 -22.45 9.82
CA LYS A 83 -0.78 -23.50 8.86
C LYS A 83 -1.81 -22.99 7.87
N GLU A 84 -2.92 -22.46 8.36
CA GLU A 84 -4.03 -21.92 7.56
C GLU A 84 -3.55 -20.73 6.71
N ALA A 85 -2.69 -19.88 7.28
CA ALA A 85 -2.12 -18.76 6.55
C ALA A 85 -1.25 -19.23 5.36
N PHE A 86 -0.35 -20.19 5.57
CA PHE A 86 0.48 -20.75 4.48
C PHE A 86 -0.35 -21.47 3.43
N GLU A 87 -1.37 -22.24 3.83
CA GLU A 87 -2.25 -22.95 2.89
C GLU A 87 -3.02 -21.96 2.02
N LEU A 88 -3.52 -20.87 2.58
CA LEU A 88 -4.22 -19.82 1.82
C LEU A 88 -3.29 -19.14 0.82
N LEU A 89 -2.04 -18.80 1.21
CA LEU A 89 -1.06 -18.22 0.28
C LEU A 89 -0.66 -19.21 -0.82
N ARG A 90 -0.61 -20.51 -0.52
CA ARG A 90 -0.39 -21.54 -1.54
C ARG A 90 -1.55 -21.58 -2.54
N GLY A 91 -2.79 -21.50 -2.06
CA GLY A 91 -3.98 -21.39 -2.93
C GLY A 91 -3.94 -20.15 -3.82
N ALA A 92 -3.58 -19.00 -3.27
CA ALA A 92 -3.41 -17.77 -4.04
C ALA A 92 -2.29 -17.87 -5.09
N GLU A 93 -1.17 -18.54 -4.78
CA GLU A 93 -0.07 -18.76 -5.72
C GLU A 93 -0.48 -19.68 -6.88
N LEU A 94 -1.23 -20.75 -6.61
CA LEU A 94 -1.79 -21.63 -7.65
C LEU A 94 -2.78 -20.87 -8.55
N LEU A 95 -3.61 -20.00 -7.97
CA LEU A 95 -4.53 -19.15 -8.72
C LEU A 95 -3.78 -18.22 -9.68
N VAL A 96 -2.72 -17.56 -9.21
CA VAL A 96 -1.86 -16.70 -10.06
C VAL A 96 -1.21 -17.52 -11.16
N THR A 97 -0.66 -18.70 -10.84
CA THR A 97 -0.03 -19.59 -11.83
C THR A 97 -1.01 -19.98 -12.92
N GLY A 98 -2.25 -20.37 -12.56
CA GLY A 98 -3.31 -20.68 -13.53
C GLY A 98 -3.69 -19.46 -14.39
N GLY A 99 -3.77 -18.29 -13.79
CA GLY A 99 -4.05 -17.04 -14.51
C GLY A 99 -2.94 -16.66 -15.50
N GLU A 100 -1.68 -16.82 -15.12
CA GLU A 100 -0.52 -16.58 -16.00
C GLU A 100 -0.50 -17.56 -17.18
N GLN A 101 -0.77 -18.84 -16.92
CA GLN A 101 -0.86 -19.87 -17.97
C GLN A 101 -2.00 -19.57 -18.94
N LYS A 102 -3.17 -19.17 -18.44
CA LYS A 102 -4.35 -18.87 -19.25
C LYS A 102 -4.17 -17.59 -20.07
N SER A 103 -3.60 -16.54 -19.49
CA SER A 103 -3.44 -15.24 -20.13
C SER A 103 -2.17 -15.11 -20.97
N GLY A 104 -1.17 -15.98 -20.76
CA GLY A 104 0.16 -15.85 -21.34
C GLY A 104 0.96 -14.65 -20.78
N LYS A 105 0.50 -14.03 -19.69
CA LYS A 105 1.13 -12.83 -19.09
C LYS A 105 1.54 -13.10 -17.67
N ALA A 106 2.77 -12.74 -17.32
CA ALA A 106 3.26 -12.79 -15.94
C ALA A 106 2.52 -11.75 -15.07
N MET A 107 2.30 -12.10 -13.81
CA MET A 107 1.62 -11.28 -12.79
C MET A 107 2.57 -11.01 -11.60
N PRO A 108 3.71 -10.33 -11.80
CA PRO A 108 4.73 -10.17 -10.77
C PRO A 108 4.23 -9.39 -9.55
N ASP A 109 3.32 -8.40 -9.73
CA ASP A 109 2.73 -7.64 -8.64
C ASP A 109 1.95 -8.54 -7.66
N LEU A 110 1.22 -9.52 -8.17
CA LEU A 110 0.47 -10.48 -7.36
C LEU A 110 1.42 -11.44 -6.64
N ARG A 111 2.44 -11.93 -7.33
CA ARG A 111 3.49 -12.76 -6.71
C ARG A 111 4.25 -12.01 -5.63
N PHE A 112 4.51 -10.70 -5.84
CA PHE A 112 5.14 -9.85 -4.84
C PHE A 112 4.33 -9.82 -3.54
N ARG A 113 3.02 -9.58 -3.63
CA ARG A 113 2.12 -9.53 -2.45
C ARG A 113 2.12 -10.85 -1.67
N ILE A 114 2.05 -11.99 -2.36
CA ILE A 114 2.08 -13.32 -1.76
C ILE A 114 3.42 -13.57 -1.07
N ASN A 115 4.54 -13.29 -1.75
CA ASN A 115 5.88 -13.51 -1.21
C ASN A 115 6.19 -12.60 -0.02
N LYS A 116 5.69 -11.34 -0.04
CA LYS A 116 5.83 -10.39 1.07
C LYS A 116 5.18 -10.92 2.34
N GLU A 117 3.93 -11.40 2.27
CA GLU A 117 3.23 -11.95 3.43
C GLU A 117 3.92 -13.24 3.93
N ARG A 118 4.34 -14.12 3.01
CA ARG A 118 5.08 -15.35 3.37
C ARG A 118 6.41 -15.03 4.05
N LEU A 119 7.13 -14.03 3.57
CA LEU A 119 8.35 -13.53 4.21
C LEU A 119 8.07 -13.03 5.63
N GLN A 120 7.01 -12.23 5.81
CA GLN A 120 6.64 -11.71 7.12
C GLN A 120 6.34 -12.83 8.13
N MET A 121 5.68 -13.89 7.70
CA MET A 121 5.46 -15.08 8.54
C MET A 121 6.78 -15.74 8.97
N TYR A 122 7.73 -15.94 8.05
CA TYR A 122 9.02 -16.52 8.41
C TYR A 122 9.88 -15.60 9.29
N ILE A 123 9.76 -14.28 9.13
CA ILE A 123 10.37 -13.30 10.05
C ILE A 123 9.79 -13.49 11.46
N ASN A 124 8.47 -13.60 11.61
CA ASN A 124 7.82 -13.76 12.91
C ASN A 124 8.12 -15.14 13.54
N LEU A 125 8.23 -16.17 12.72
CA LEU A 125 8.68 -17.51 13.16
C LEU A 125 10.18 -17.57 13.50
N LYS A 126 10.92 -16.45 13.36
CA LYS A 126 12.38 -16.40 13.58
C LYS A 126 13.16 -17.44 12.77
N ASN A 127 12.73 -17.70 11.53
CA ASN A 127 13.39 -18.62 10.62
C ASN A 127 14.19 -17.85 9.56
N PRO A 128 15.48 -17.54 9.81
CA PRO A 128 16.27 -16.68 8.91
C PRO A 128 16.51 -17.33 7.54
N ALA A 129 16.66 -18.66 7.48
CA ALA A 129 16.92 -19.35 6.22
C ALA A 129 15.72 -19.26 5.27
N ARG A 130 14.52 -19.61 5.75
CA ARG A 130 13.28 -19.50 4.98
C ARG A 130 12.92 -18.04 4.67
N ALA A 131 13.13 -17.15 5.63
CA ALA A 131 12.93 -15.72 5.40
C ALA A 131 13.85 -15.19 4.29
N LYS A 132 15.15 -15.59 4.26
CA LYS A 132 16.07 -15.19 3.20
C LYS A 132 15.66 -15.70 1.83
N GLU A 133 15.21 -16.97 1.74
CA GLU A 133 14.68 -17.54 0.50
C GLU A 133 13.51 -16.70 -0.05
N GLN A 134 12.57 -16.33 0.82
CA GLN A 134 11.42 -15.51 0.41
C GLN A 134 11.83 -14.07 0.06
N LEU A 135 12.81 -13.51 0.74
CA LEU A 135 13.34 -12.19 0.42
C LEU A 135 13.94 -12.17 -1.00
N THR A 136 14.71 -13.19 -1.38
CA THR A 136 15.25 -13.31 -2.73
C THR A 136 14.15 -13.37 -3.79
N LYS A 137 13.09 -14.18 -3.56
CA LYS A 137 11.92 -14.23 -4.45
C LYS A 137 11.21 -12.89 -4.55
N LEU A 138 11.14 -12.14 -3.44
CA LEU A 138 10.53 -10.82 -3.40
C LEU A 138 11.35 -9.82 -4.23
N GLU A 139 12.68 -9.84 -4.13
CA GLU A 139 13.59 -9.02 -4.93
C GLU A 139 13.44 -9.28 -6.45
N GLU A 140 13.35 -10.56 -6.83
CA GLU A 140 13.13 -10.97 -8.22
C GLU A 140 11.78 -10.48 -8.76
N THR A 141 10.71 -10.65 -7.97
CA THR A 141 9.37 -10.22 -8.37
C THR A 141 9.24 -8.70 -8.44
N ALA A 142 9.85 -7.94 -7.53
CA ALA A 142 9.88 -6.49 -7.59
C ALA A 142 10.61 -5.97 -8.84
N LYS A 143 11.76 -6.60 -9.18
CA LYS A 143 12.50 -6.27 -10.39
C LYS A 143 11.68 -6.54 -11.67
N ALA A 144 10.92 -7.64 -11.68
CA ALA A 144 10.08 -8.01 -12.82
C ALA A 144 8.86 -7.07 -12.97
N ALA A 145 8.30 -6.60 -11.85
CA ALA A 145 7.11 -5.74 -11.82
C ALA A 145 7.38 -4.32 -12.35
N LYS A 146 8.63 -3.81 -12.21
CA LYS A 146 9.02 -2.43 -12.61
C LYS A 146 8.09 -1.36 -12.04
N ASN A 147 7.70 -1.50 -10.78
CA ASN A 147 6.71 -0.67 -10.09
C ASN A 147 7.37 0.01 -8.89
N ASP A 148 7.43 1.35 -8.90
CA ASP A 148 8.10 2.14 -7.85
C ASP A 148 7.46 1.97 -6.47
N SER A 149 6.14 1.77 -6.40
CA SER A 149 5.47 1.50 -5.14
C SER A 149 5.93 0.17 -4.52
N LEU A 150 6.13 -0.87 -5.34
CA LEU A 150 6.66 -2.15 -4.88
C LEU A 150 8.14 -2.06 -4.50
N ASN A 151 8.91 -1.19 -5.15
CA ASN A 151 10.30 -0.94 -4.78
C ASN A 151 10.41 -0.31 -3.38
N ASN A 152 9.52 0.62 -3.04
CA ASN A 152 9.46 1.21 -1.69
C ASN A 152 9.05 0.17 -0.63
N ASP A 153 8.05 -0.65 -0.95
CA ASP A 153 7.64 -1.78 -0.12
C ASP A 153 8.77 -2.80 0.09
N LEU A 154 9.56 -3.05 -0.97
CA LEU A 154 10.73 -3.92 -0.89
C LEU A 154 11.79 -3.36 0.05
N LEU A 155 12.17 -2.08 -0.07
CA LEU A 155 13.15 -1.43 0.79
C LEU A 155 12.75 -1.54 2.27
N TYR A 156 11.48 -1.29 2.57
CA TYR A 156 10.93 -1.45 3.90
C TYR A 156 11.02 -2.90 4.41
N THR A 157 10.65 -3.86 3.57
CA THR A 157 10.64 -5.29 3.91
C THR A 157 12.06 -5.83 4.11
N GLN A 158 13.03 -5.37 3.30
CA GLN A 158 14.46 -5.65 3.48
C GLN A 158 14.95 -5.11 4.82
N ALA A 159 14.66 -3.84 5.16
CA ALA A 159 15.02 -3.28 6.44
C ALA A 159 14.47 -4.09 7.62
N ASN A 160 13.18 -4.47 7.56
CA ASN A 160 12.55 -5.29 8.60
C ASN A 160 13.25 -6.64 8.77
N TYR A 161 13.56 -7.34 7.68
CA TYR A 161 14.31 -8.60 7.71
C TYR A 161 15.65 -8.42 8.40
N TYR A 162 16.47 -7.48 7.95
CA TYR A 162 17.82 -7.29 8.47
C TYR A 162 17.82 -6.86 9.96
N TYR A 163 16.95 -5.96 10.37
CA TYR A 163 16.84 -5.57 11.77
C TYR A 163 16.35 -6.71 12.67
N THR A 164 15.40 -7.50 12.20
CA THR A 164 14.87 -8.63 13.00
C THR A 164 15.92 -9.71 13.26
N PHE A 165 16.86 -9.89 12.33
CA PHE A 165 17.95 -10.86 12.47
C PHE A 165 19.28 -10.23 12.93
N GLY A 166 19.25 -9.01 13.49
CA GLY A 166 20.39 -8.36 14.12
C GLY A 166 21.42 -7.73 13.17
N MET A 167 21.15 -7.72 11.87
CA MET A 167 22.02 -7.16 10.84
C MET A 167 21.74 -5.66 10.65
N ASN A 168 21.98 -4.87 11.71
CA ASN A 168 21.54 -3.47 11.80
C ASN A 168 22.10 -2.57 10.69
N SER A 169 23.37 -2.75 10.29
CA SER A 169 23.99 -1.91 9.24
C SER A 169 23.31 -2.08 7.88
N GLN A 170 22.91 -3.32 7.52
CA GLN A 170 22.16 -3.57 6.31
C GLN A 170 20.75 -2.99 6.42
N GLY A 171 20.08 -3.16 7.55
CA GLY A 171 18.78 -2.54 7.81
C GLY A 171 18.83 -1.01 7.67
N ASP A 172 19.86 -0.36 8.23
CA ASP A 172 20.09 1.09 8.11
C ASP A 172 20.24 1.52 6.62
N ALA A 173 20.93 0.74 5.80
CA ALA A 173 21.14 1.07 4.39
C ALA A 173 19.80 1.15 3.64
N TYR A 174 18.92 0.18 3.85
CA TYR A 174 17.61 0.14 3.17
C TYR A 174 16.64 1.21 3.67
N ILE A 175 16.51 1.38 4.98
CA ILE A 175 15.58 2.36 5.54
C ILE A 175 16.02 3.80 5.25
N ASN A 176 17.33 4.10 5.29
CA ASN A 176 17.83 5.43 4.96
C ASN A 176 17.60 5.76 3.48
N ARG A 177 17.74 4.77 2.58
CA ARG A 177 17.40 4.95 1.16
C ARG A 177 15.92 5.28 0.99
N LEU A 178 15.02 4.56 1.64
CA LEU A 178 13.57 4.80 1.59
C LEU A 178 13.21 6.20 2.12
N ILE A 179 13.74 6.56 3.30
CA ILE A 179 13.51 7.89 3.89
C ILE A 179 14.08 8.99 3.00
N GLY A 180 15.26 8.78 2.38
CA GLY A 180 15.87 9.70 1.43
C GLY A 180 14.95 9.97 0.24
N GLN A 181 14.43 8.93 -0.39
CA GLN A 181 13.48 9.05 -1.50
C GLN A 181 12.23 9.84 -1.12
N TYR A 182 11.63 9.59 0.04
CA TYR A 182 10.46 10.34 0.50
C TYR A 182 10.77 11.81 0.82
N LYS A 183 11.99 12.10 1.33
CA LYS A 183 12.45 13.49 1.53
C LYS A 183 12.61 14.25 0.22
N GLU A 184 13.23 13.63 -0.80
CA GLU A 184 13.37 14.20 -2.13
C GLU A 184 12.00 14.49 -2.79
N GLN A 185 11.03 13.61 -2.57
CA GLN A 185 9.65 13.78 -3.01
C GLN A 185 8.84 14.78 -2.17
N LYS A 186 9.42 15.36 -1.11
CA LYS A 186 8.75 16.20 -0.10
C LYS A 186 7.52 15.52 0.53
N ASN A 187 7.52 14.19 0.57
CA ASN A 187 6.45 13.39 1.18
C ASN A 187 6.71 13.20 2.68
N TYR A 188 6.55 14.28 3.43
CA TYR A 188 6.88 14.32 4.85
C TYR A 188 6.04 13.37 5.70
N ALA A 189 4.79 13.12 5.29
CA ALA A 189 3.93 12.12 5.95
C ALA A 189 4.50 10.71 5.86
N LYS A 190 5.08 10.33 4.71
CA LYS A 190 5.74 9.04 4.53
C LYS A 190 7.06 8.93 5.27
N VAL A 191 7.81 10.02 5.42
CA VAL A 191 9.01 10.06 6.27
C VAL A 191 8.63 9.83 7.73
N ASP A 192 7.60 10.51 8.23
CA ASP A 192 7.06 10.34 9.58
C ASP A 192 6.60 8.89 9.84
N GLU A 193 5.82 8.33 8.93
CA GLU A 193 5.38 6.93 8.97
C GLU A 193 6.58 5.95 9.00
N SER A 194 7.63 6.22 8.21
CA SER A 194 8.84 5.38 8.15
C SER A 194 9.57 5.34 9.49
N TYR A 195 9.75 6.48 10.16
CA TYR A 195 10.37 6.52 11.49
C TYR A 195 9.53 5.79 12.54
N LYS A 196 8.21 6.02 12.58
CA LYS A 196 7.30 5.34 13.51
C LYS A 196 7.35 3.82 13.31
N THR A 197 7.34 3.39 12.07
CA THR A 197 7.39 1.96 11.74
C THR A 197 8.75 1.33 12.10
N LEU A 198 9.85 2.07 11.92
CA LEU A 198 11.17 1.60 12.35
C LEU A 198 11.24 1.42 13.87
N ILE A 199 10.62 2.32 14.64
CA ILE A 199 10.51 2.18 16.09
C ILE A 199 9.76 0.89 16.45
N ASP A 200 8.66 0.59 15.75
CA ASP A 200 7.88 -0.64 15.99
C ASP A 200 8.67 -1.90 15.62
N ILE A 201 9.42 -1.90 14.52
CA ILE A 201 10.33 -3.00 14.17
C ILE A 201 11.37 -3.21 15.27
N ALA A 202 12.02 -2.13 15.72
CA ALA A 202 13.04 -2.18 16.75
C ALA A 202 12.50 -2.73 18.08
N ARG A 203 11.29 -2.33 18.46
CA ARG A 203 10.60 -2.86 19.65
C ARG A 203 10.30 -4.35 19.53
N LYS A 204 9.76 -4.80 18.40
CA LYS A 204 9.47 -6.22 18.12
C LYS A 204 10.72 -7.08 18.07
N ALA A 205 11.85 -6.50 17.66
CA ALA A 205 13.16 -7.15 17.67
C ALA A 205 13.86 -7.10 19.05
N ASN A 206 13.27 -6.47 20.07
CA ASN A 206 13.87 -6.20 21.38
C ASN A 206 15.23 -5.47 21.27
N ASN A 207 15.37 -4.59 20.28
CA ASN A 207 16.61 -3.85 20.01
C ASN A 207 16.53 -2.44 20.61
N ALA A 208 16.82 -2.32 21.91
CA ALA A 208 16.75 -1.05 22.65
C ALA A 208 17.66 0.05 22.05
N GLY A 209 18.85 -0.32 21.58
CA GLY A 209 19.77 0.62 20.94
C GLY A 209 19.22 1.21 19.63
N LEU A 210 18.56 0.38 18.82
CA LEU A 210 17.90 0.85 17.61
C LEU A 210 16.68 1.73 17.95
N VAL A 211 15.92 1.38 18.98
CA VAL A 211 14.79 2.21 19.45
C VAL A 211 15.28 3.60 19.83
N ALA A 212 16.29 3.72 20.70
CA ALA A 212 16.83 5.00 21.15
C ALA A 212 17.34 5.84 19.97
N ARG A 213 18.22 5.26 19.13
CA ARG A 213 18.77 5.94 17.95
C ARG A 213 17.70 6.40 16.96
N THR A 214 16.64 5.64 16.82
CA THR A 214 15.55 6.00 15.90
C THR A 214 14.72 7.14 16.46
N TYR A 215 14.46 7.17 17.77
CA TYR A 215 13.80 8.31 18.42
C TYR A 215 14.60 9.60 18.27
N ASP A 216 15.92 9.57 18.48
CA ASP A 216 16.78 10.74 18.30
C ASP A 216 16.68 11.28 16.87
N LYS A 217 16.79 10.42 15.87
CA LYS A 217 16.64 10.80 14.46
C LYS A 217 15.24 11.34 14.15
N TYR A 218 14.21 10.77 14.75
CA TYR A 218 12.82 11.18 14.55
C TYR A 218 12.55 12.56 15.15
N ILE A 219 13.08 12.85 16.35
CA ILE A 219 12.97 14.17 16.98
C ILE A 219 13.63 15.23 16.10
N LEU A 220 14.89 15.01 15.69
CA LEU A 220 15.63 15.91 14.81
C LEU A 220 14.87 16.15 13.48
N TRP A 221 14.27 15.10 12.92
CA TRP A 221 13.44 15.20 11.73
C TRP A 221 12.20 16.07 11.97
N THR A 222 11.48 15.83 13.06
CA THR A 222 10.24 16.57 13.39
C THR A 222 10.51 18.07 13.56
N ASP A 223 11.62 18.43 14.21
CA ASP A 223 12.03 19.82 14.37
C ASP A 223 12.44 20.46 13.03
N SER A 224 13.10 19.70 12.17
CA SER A 224 13.46 20.15 10.82
C SER A 224 12.21 20.39 9.95
N VAL A 225 11.20 19.54 10.04
CA VAL A 225 9.93 19.70 9.27
C VAL A 225 9.15 20.91 9.74
N LYS A 226 9.09 21.17 11.05
CA LYS A 226 8.44 22.39 11.59
C LYS A 226 9.11 23.65 11.05
N ALA A 227 10.43 23.68 10.99
CA ALA A 227 11.17 24.80 10.42
C ALA A 227 10.89 24.98 8.91
N LEU A 228 10.87 23.89 8.15
CA LEU A 228 10.58 23.91 6.71
C LEU A 228 9.16 24.37 6.41
N THR A 229 8.16 23.85 7.14
CA THR A 229 6.75 24.25 6.94
C THR A 229 6.53 25.71 7.29
N ALA A 230 7.13 26.22 8.38
CA ALA A 230 7.06 27.62 8.73
C ALA A 230 7.68 28.52 7.64
N GLN A 231 8.81 28.10 7.05
CA GLN A 231 9.43 28.83 5.94
C GLN A 231 8.56 28.83 4.67
N ASP A 232 7.93 27.71 4.35
CA ASP A 232 7.04 27.60 3.19
C ASP A 232 5.77 28.48 3.37
N GLU A 233 5.19 28.52 4.57
CA GLU A 233 4.05 29.41 4.91
C GLU A 233 4.46 30.88 4.77
N LEU A 234 5.65 31.26 5.23
CA LEU A 234 6.16 32.62 5.07
C LEU A 234 6.35 32.99 3.59
N ASN A 235 6.88 32.07 2.78
CA ASN A 235 7.05 32.30 1.35
C ASN A 235 5.71 32.44 0.60
N VAL A 236 4.68 31.70 1.01
CA VAL A 236 3.32 31.84 0.46
C VAL A 236 2.73 33.20 0.85
N LEU A 237 2.89 33.62 2.11
CA LEU A 237 2.40 34.91 2.59
C LEU A 237 3.08 36.07 1.84
N LYS A 238 4.39 35.99 1.65
CA LYS A 238 5.16 36.98 0.90
C LYS A 238 4.66 37.13 -0.54
N ARG A 239 4.44 36.01 -1.24
CA ARG A 239 3.89 36.05 -2.61
C ARG A 239 2.51 36.73 -2.66
N LYS A 240 1.62 36.38 -1.74
CA LYS A 240 0.28 37.03 -1.65
C LYS A 240 0.37 38.53 -1.38
N TYR A 241 1.34 38.93 -0.58
CA TYR A 241 1.60 40.36 -0.33
C TYR A 241 2.07 41.09 -1.59
N ASP A 242 3.06 40.49 -2.29
CA ASP A 242 3.58 41.07 -3.55
C ASP A 242 2.47 41.16 -4.63
N GLU A 243 1.64 40.12 -4.78
CA GLU A 243 0.49 40.13 -5.70
C GLU A 243 -0.53 41.25 -5.33
N SER A 244 -0.76 41.49 -4.03
CA SER A 244 -1.67 42.54 -3.59
C SER A 244 -1.11 43.95 -3.87
N LEU A 245 0.21 44.14 -3.71
CA LEU A 245 0.86 45.39 -4.06
C LEU A 245 0.76 45.70 -5.56
N GLN A 246 1.02 44.75 -6.43
CA GLN A 246 0.87 44.88 -7.88
C GLN A 246 -0.56 45.26 -8.25
N THR A 247 -1.57 44.65 -7.62
CA THR A 247 -2.97 44.96 -7.86
C THR A 247 -3.34 46.41 -7.43
N ILE A 248 -2.73 46.93 -6.34
CA ILE A 248 -2.92 48.29 -5.90
C ILE A 248 -2.28 49.27 -6.89
N GLU A 249 -1.03 49.01 -7.32
CA GLU A 249 -0.31 49.85 -8.29
C GLU A 249 -1.05 49.93 -9.64
N GLU A 250 -1.57 48.77 -10.13
CA GLU A 250 -2.41 48.75 -11.35
C GLU A 250 -3.68 49.56 -11.21
N LYS A 251 -4.36 49.52 -10.08
CA LYS A 251 -5.56 50.33 -9.81
C LYS A 251 -5.23 51.80 -9.72
N ASP A 252 -4.17 52.20 -9.04
CA ASP A 252 -3.75 53.59 -8.92
C ASP A 252 -3.32 54.18 -10.27
N SER A 253 -2.61 53.41 -11.09
CA SER A 253 -2.25 53.83 -12.46
C SER A 253 -3.47 53.99 -13.36
N SER A 254 -4.48 53.10 -13.23
CA SER A 254 -5.73 53.18 -13.98
C SER A 254 -6.63 54.36 -13.54
N LEU A 255 -6.61 54.71 -12.24
CA LEU A 255 -7.34 55.87 -11.69
C LEU A 255 -6.70 57.18 -12.14
N SER A 256 -5.38 57.32 -12.11
CA SER A 256 -4.67 58.50 -12.59
C SER A 256 -4.88 58.72 -14.09
N ALA A 257 -4.82 57.65 -14.92
CA ALA A 257 -5.12 57.72 -16.35
C ALA A 257 -6.55 58.20 -16.64
N LYS A 258 -7.54 57.77 -15.86
CA LYS A 258 -8.93 58.26 -15.98
C LYS A 258 -9.12 59.73 -15.56
N GLN A 259 -8.35 60.21 -14.58
CA GLN A 259 -8.38 61.64 -14.20
C GLN A 259 -7.81 62.54 -15.27
N TYR A 260 -6.82 62.12 -16.05
CA TYR A 260 -6.28 62.90 -17.21
C TYR A 260 -7.25 62.98 -18.40
N ILE A 261 -8.25 62.12 -18.50
CA ILE A 261 -9.22 62.11 -19.62
C ILE A 261 -10.43 63.05 -19.31
N ILE A 262 -10.61 63.47 -18.07
CA ILE A 262 -11.76 64.29 -17.62
C ILE A 262 -11.44 65.80 -17.58
N ILE A 263 -10.17 66.20 -17.83
CA ILE A 263 -9.72 67.59 -17.99
C ILE A 263 -9.60 67.92 -19.48
#